data_f5fef98709ebb4b4cb43f2f4a9136d2b
#
_entry.id   f5fef98709ebb4b4cb43f2f4a9136d2b
#
_cell.length_a   1.000
_cell.length_b   1.000
_cell.length_c   1.000
_cell.angle_alpha   90.00
_cell.angle_beta   90.00
_cell.angle_gamma   90.00
#
_symmetry.space_group_name_H-M   'P 1'
#
loop_
_entity.id
_entity.type
_entity.pdbx_description
1 polymer ?
#
loop_
_entity_poly.entity_id
_entity_poly.type
_entity_poly.pdbx_seq_one_letter_code
_entity_poly.pdbx_strand_id
1 'polypeptide(L)'
;MKKIFSFLLVIISICSLLLYGCSSNEQNSRQSEKLSIVTSIFPYYDFARNIVGDKADVKLLLSPGNEPHHYEPSPSDIVAIEECDIFIYNGGESDEWVENVLDSLENKNITVLKMTDYVSLLNEKNPDHTDGDEADEHIWTSVRNAEQLVKKISDVVTEKDNKNKSEYENNTNQYLLSLDELDKEFTDVVNNKKRDTVVFGDRFPFLYFMTDYGLNYECAFPGCSSETEPSLEVVTRLIDYVRDNNIPVVFHL
;
A
#
# COMPACT_ATOMS: atom_id res chain seq x y z
N MET A 1 -23.11 -70.14 30.52
CA MET A 1 -22.23 -69.04 30.94
C MET A 1 -20.93 -68.97 30.16
N LYS A 2 -20.16 -70.04 29.97
CA LYS A 2 -18.87 -70.00 29.24
C LYS A 2 -18.99 -69.54 27.76
N LYS A 3 -20.06 -69.89 27.04
CA LYS A 3 -20.29 -69.49 25.64
C LYS A 3 -20.63 -67.99 25.47
N ILE A 4 -21.36 -67.40 26.45
CA ILE A 4 -21.73 -66.01 26.43
C ILE A 4 -20.50 -65.16 26.75
N PHE A 5 -19.63 -65.62 27.65
CA PHE A 5 -18.36 -64.91 27.98
C PHE A 5 -17.37 -64.91 26.83
N SER A 6 -17.31 -66.04 26.07
CA SER A 6 -16.47 -66.12 24.87
C SER A 6 -16.95 -65.19 23.73
N PHE A 7 -18.29 -65.03 23.57
CA PHE A 7 -18.87 -64.13 22.58
C PHE A 7 -18.66 -62.67 22.91
N LEU A 8 -18.73 -62.33 24.21
CA LEU A 8 -18.46 -60.97 24.68
C LEU A 8 -16.98 -60.57 24.50
N LEU A 9 -16.05 -61.48 24.68
CA LEU A 9 -14.63 -61.28 24.45
C LEU A 9 -14.26 -61.05 22.99
N VAL A 10 -14.94 -61.72 22.08
CA VAL A 10 -14.77 -61.51 20.61
C VAL A 10 -15.32 -60.16 20.19
N ILE A 11 -16.44 -59.70 20.71
CA ILE A 11 -17.03 -58.39 20.42
C ILE A 11 -16.11 -57.28 20.93
N ILE A 12 -15.54 -57.38 22.11
CA ILE A 12 -14.62 -56.41 22.67
C ILE A 12 -13.32 -56.34 21.84
N SER A 13 -12.83 -57.51 21.35
CA SER A 13 -11.67 -57.57 20.49
C SER A 13 -11.90 -56.94 19.11
N ILE A 14 -13.12 -57.07 18.53
CA ILE A 14 -13.48 -56.43 17.27
C ILE A 14 -13.69 -54.93 17.43
N CYS A 15 -14.28 -54.47 18.54
CA CYS A 15 -14.40 -53.05 18.84
C CYS A 15 -13.04 -52.38 19.07
N SER A 16 -12.08 -53.08 19.68
CA SER A 16 -10.72 -52.51 19.86
C SER A 16 -9.95 -52.36 18.53
N LEU A 17 -10.21 -53.24 17.57
CA LEU A 17 -9.62 -53.13 16.22
C LEU A 17 -10.23 -52.00 15.39
N LEU A 18 -11.47 -51.61 15.63
CA LEU A 18 -12.13 -50.47 14.97
C LEU A 18 -11.69 -49.11 15.55
N LEU A 19 -11.13 -49.05 16.73
CA LEU A 19 -10.63 -47.84 17.37
C LEU A 19 -9.19 -47.50 16.93
N TYR A 20 -8.46 -48.42 16.32
CA TYR A 20 -7.11 -48.17 15.77
C TYR A 20 -7.11 -47.60 14.34
N GLY A 21 -8.28 -47.45 13.72
CA GLY A 21 -8.43 -47.01 12.32
C GLY A 21 -8.56 -45.51 12.08
N CYS A 22 -8.52 -44.67 13.10
CA CYS A 22 -8.57 -43.20 12.96
C CYS A 22 -7.36 -42.53 13.61
N SER A 23 -6.15 -43.04 13.35
CA SER A 23 -4.99 -42.17 13.28
C SER A 23 -4.96 -41.68 11.83
N SER A 24 -5.79 -40.69 11.52
CA SER A 24 -5.50 -39.81 10.40
C SER A 24 -4.12 -39.22 10.68
N ASN A 25 -3.12 -39.76 10.01
CA ASN A 25 -1.95 -39.00 9.67
C ASN A 25 -2.51 -37.76 8.95
N GLU A 26 -2.82 -36.72 9.66
CA GLU A 26 -2.68 -35.37 9.15
C GLU A 26 -1.17 -35.19 8.87
N GLN A 27 -0.70 -35.89 7.83
CA GLN A 27 0.23 -35.21 6.94
C GLN A 27 -0.59 -34.03 6.44
N ASN A 28 -0.51 -32.96 7.22
CA ASN A 28 -0.70 -31.62 6.75
C ASN A 28 0.17 -31.54 5.47
N SER A 29 -0.38 -31.95 4.32
CA SER A 29 0.05 -31.40 3.08
C SER A 29 -0.25 -29.91 3.29
N ARG A 30 0.74 -29.18 3.81
CA ARG A 30 0.82 -27.75 3.56
C ARG A 30 0.76 -27.65 2.05
N GLN A 31 -0.47 -27.58 1.55
CA GLN A 31 -0.76 -27.02 0.26
C GLN A 31 0.01 -25.73 0.36
N SER A 32 1.07 -25.58 -0.45
CA SER A 32 1.97 -24.43 -0.40
C SER A 32 1.05 -23.20 -0.31
N GLU A 33 0.88 -22.70 0.90
CA GLU A 33 0.08 -21.51 1.13
C GLU A 33 0.69 -20.43 0.25
N LYS A 34 -0.16 -19.74 -0.48
CA LYS A 34 0.28 -18.58 -1.26
C LYS A 34 0.86 -17.58 -0.28
N LEU A 35 1.89 -16.85 -0.74
CA LEU A 35 2.42 -15.73 -0.01
C LEU A 35 1.28 -14.73 0.28
N SER A 36 1.16 -14.29 1.52
CA SER A 36 0.14 -13.34 1.96
C SER A 36 0.76 -11.96 2.11
N ILE A 37 0.22 -11.00 1.38
CA ILE A 37 0.66 -9.60 1.38
C ILE A 37 -0.49 -8.71 1.84
N VAL A 38 -0.24 -7.84 2.81
CA VAL A 38 -1.21 -6.84 3.26
C VAL A 38 -0.66 -5.45 2.97
N THR A 39 -1.51 -4.55 2.49
CA THR A 39 -1.11 -3.18 2.15
C THR A 39 -2.03 -2.16 2.80
N SER A 40 -1.49 -1.03 3.29
CA SER A 40 -2.31 0.01 3.92
C SER A 40 -3.16 0.75 2.88
N ILE A 41 -2.58 1.19 1.77
CA ILE A 41 -3.22 2.03 0.76
C ILE A 41 -3.18 1.44 -0.65
N PHE A 42 -4.04 1.95 -1.53
CA PHE A 42 -4.25 1.43 -2.89
C PHE A 42 -2.98 1.40 -3.77
N PRO A 43 -2.09 2.40 -3.81
CA PRO A 43 -0.92 2.34 -4.68
C PRO A 43 -0.09 1.07 -4.47
N TYR A 44 0.19 0.70 -3.24
CA TYR A 44 0.98 -0.50 -2.92
C TYR A 44 0.23 -1.79 -3.17
N TYR A 45 -1.09 -1.78 -3.00
CA TYR A 45 -1.95 -2.88 -3.42
C TYR A 45 -1.85 -3.13 -4.92
N ASP A 46 -1.92 -2.06 -5.72
CA ASP A 46 -1.83 -2.17 -7.17
C ASP A 46 -0.44 -2.63 -7.60
N PHE A 47 0.63 -2.06 -7.03
CA PHE A 47 2.00 -2.48 -7.31
C PHE A 47 2.21 -3.96 -6.98
N ALA A 48 1.87 -4.37 -5.76
CA ALA A 48 2.02 -5.77 -5.32
C ALA A 48 1.23 -6.72 -6.23
N ARG A 49 -0.04 -6.42 -6.50
CA ARG A 49 -0.90 -7.25 -7.35
C ARG A 49 -0.37 -7.40 -8.77
N ASN A 50 0.15 -6.33 -9.37
CA ASN A 50 0.73 -6.40 -10.70
C ASN A 50 2.02 -7.22 -10.73
N ILE A 51 2.80 -7.24 -9.63
CA ILE A 51 4.00 -8.07 -9.50
C ILE A 51 3.63 -9.55 -9.34
N VAL A 52 2.73 -9.86 -8.39
CA VAL A 52 2.52 -11.25 -7.99
C VAL A 52 1.49 -12.00 -8.85
N GLY A 53 0.63 -11.29 -9.58
CA GLY A 53 -0.44 -11.90 -10.36
C GLY A 53 -1.34 -12.79 -9.48
N ASP A 54 -1.48 -14.05 -9.86
CA ASP A 54 -2.25 -15.07 -9.14
C ASP A 54 -1.43 -15.93 -8.17
N LYS A 55 -0.13 -15.67 -8.01
CA LYS A 55 0.80 -16.49 -7.20
C LYS A 55 0.81 -16.15 -5.72
N ALA A 56 0.36 -14.96 -5.36
CA ALA A 56 0.24 -14.53 -3.96
C ALA A 56 -1.13 -13.89 -3.74
N ASP A 57 -1.55 -13.83 -2.49
CA ASP A 57 -2.78 -13.16 -2.08
C ASP A 57 -2.41 -11.74 -1.58
N VAL A 58 -3.07 -10.73 -2.14
CA VAL A 58 -2.85 -9.33 -1.76
C VAL A 58 -4.13 -8.75 -1.19
N LYS A 59 -4.07 -8.24 0.04
CA LYS A 59 -5.18 -7.58 0.74
C LYS A 59 -4.90 -6.09 0.89
N LEU A 60 -5.88 -5.26 0.52
CA LEU A 60 -5.89 -3.83 0.81
C LEU A 60 -6.68 -3.60 2.11
N LEU A 61 -6.12 -2.84 3.05
CA LEU A 61 -6.80 -2.48 4.30
C LEU A 61 -7.78 -1.34 4.08
N LEU A 62 -7.32 -0.24 3.52
CA LEU A 62 -8.15 0.92 3.25
C LEU A 62 -9.11 0.64 2.10
N SER A 63 -10.40 0.49 2.40
CA SER A 63 -11.42 0.29 1.37
C SER A 63 -11.51 1.47 0.40
N PRO A 64 -11.75 1.24 -0.90
CA PRO A 64 -11.91 2.31 -1.87
C PRO A 64 -12.94 3.35 -1.45
N GLY A 65 -12.58 4.63 -1.59
CA GLY A 65 -13.44 5.76 -1.22
C GLY A 65 -13.35 6.20 0.25
N ASN A 66 -12.54 5.55 1.05
CA ASN A 66 -12.24 6.00 2.40
C ASN A 66 -11.01 6.92 2.41
N GLU A 67 -11.03 7.86 3.35
CA GLU A 67 -9.96 8.84 3.57
C GLU A 67 -8.80 8.19 4.36
N PRO A 68 -7.56 8.22 3.86
CA PRO A 68 -6.43 7.59 4.54
C PRO A 68 -6.04 8.28 5.85
N HIS A 69 -6.14 9.61 5.92
CA HIS A 69 -5.71 10.39 7.09
C HIS A 69 -6.55 10.15 8.36
N HIS A 70 -7.71 9.54 8.22
CA HIS A 70 -8.59 9.17 9.35
C HIS A 70 -8.79 7.66 9.47
N TYR A 71 -7.90 6.88 8.87
CA TYR A 71 -8.03 5.44 8.92
C TYR A 71 -7.60 4.90 10.29
N GLU A 72 -8.52 4.18 10.94
CA GLU A 72 -8.26 3.41 12.14
C GLU A 72 -8.42 1.92 11.81
N PRO A 73 -7.40 1.06 12.07
CA PRO A 73 -7.48 -0.34 11.75
C PRO A 73 -8.53 -1.04 12.63
N SER A 74 -9.38 -1.83 11.99
CA SER A 74 -10.31 -2.70 12.70
C SER A 74 -9.58 -3.89 13.33
N PRO A 75 -10.17 -4.61 14.32
CA PRO A 75 -9.59 -5.84 14.84
C PRO A 75 -9.28 -6.89 13.76
N SER A 76 -10.09 -6.95 12.70
CA SER A 76 -9.84 -7.86 11.56
C SER A 76 -8.65 -7.44 10.70
N ASP A 77 -8.31 -6.16 10.68
CA ASP A 77 -7.15 -5.66 9.97
C ASP A 77 -5.87 -5.95 10.75
N ILE A 78 -5.92 -5.81 12.07
CA ILE A 78 -4.80 -6.21 12.95
C ILE A 78 -4.49 -7.70 12.80
N VAL A 79 -5.52 -8.57 12.81
CA VAL A 79 -5.35 -10.00 12.57
C VAL A 79 -4.75 -10.26 11.17
N ALA A 80 -5.21 -9.56 10.15
CA ALA A 80 -4.68 -9.73 8.80
C ALA A 80 -3.19 -9.32 8.71
N ILE A 81 -2.79 -8.26 9.41
CA ILE A 81 -1.38 -7.85 9.50
C ILE A 81 -0.57 -8.91 10.25
N GLU A 82 -1.09 -9.44 11.36
CA GLU A 82 -0.38 -10.45 12.18
C GLU A 82 -0.16 -11.77 11.43
N GLU A 83 -1.09 -12.15 10.57
CA GLU A 83 -1.05 -13.41 9.81
C GLU A 83 -0.36 -13.31 8.45
N CYS A 84 0.02 -12.10 7.99
CA CYS A 84 0.65 -11.93 6.69
C CYS A 84 2.15 -12.25 6.70
N ASP A 85 2.70 -12.52 5.51
CA ASP A 85 4.15 -12.69 5.31
C ASP A 85 4.85 -11.34 5.08
N ILE A 86 4.14 -10.41 4.40
CA ILE A 86 4.64 -9.08 4.05
C ILE A 86 3.55 -8.05 4.35
N PHE A 87 3.90 -7.03 5.14
CA PHE A 87 3.07 -5.85 5.35
C PHE A 87 3.73 -4.64 4.70
N ILE A 88 2.99 -3.94 3.83
CA ILE A 88 3.46 -2.78 3.08
C ILE A 88 2.61 -1.57 3.46
N TYR A 89 3.25 -0.53 3.97
CA TYR A 89 2.57 0.72 4.32
C TYR A 89 3.37 1.94 3.82
N ASN A 90 2.71 3.06 3.70
CA ASN A 90 3.35 4.27 3.18
C ASN A 90 4.40 4.81 4.15
N GLY A 91 4.02 5.05 5.35
CA GLY A 91 4.69 5.91 6.31
C GLY A 91 4.22 7.37 6.16
N GLY A 92 4.51 8.19 7.17
CA GLY A 92 3.98 9.55 7.26
C GLY A 92 2.80 9.62 8.21
N GLU A 93 2.11 10.77 8.21
CA GLU A 93 1.04 11.09 9.14
C GLU A 93 -0.13 10.10 9.05
N SER A 94 -0.54 9.74 7.82
CA SER A 94 -1.65 8.80 7.58
C SER A 94 -1.43 7.40 8.18
N ASP A 95 -0.19 7.03 8.44
CA ASP A 95 0.17 5.69 8.93
C ASP A 95 0.76 5.70 10.37
N GLU A 96 0.55 6.77 11.16
CA GLU A 96 1.02 6.84 12.55
C GLU A 96 0.49 5.69 13.44
N TRP A 97 -0.67 5.15 13.12
CA TRP A 97 -1.27 4.00 13.80
C TRP A 97 -0.43 2.73 13.66
N VAL A 98 0.40 2.61 12.62
CA VAL A 98 1.13 1.39 12.25
C VAL A 98 2.12 0.98 13.34
N GLU A 99 2.88 1.91 13.89
CA GLU A 99 3.89 1.59 14.91
C GLU A 99 3.23 0.95 16.14
N ASN A 100 2.10 1.51 16.60
CA ASN A 100 1.35 0.96 17.73
C ASN A 100 0.83 -0.47 17.45
N VAL A 101 0.37 -0.72 16.24
CA VAL A 101 -0.06 -2.06 15.82
C VAL A 101 1.11 -3.02 15.82
N LEU A 102 2.21 -2.69 15.13
CA LEU A 102 3.40 -3.54 15.02
C LEU A 102 4.00 -3.88 16.38
N ASP A 103 3.98 -2.95 17.33
CA ASP A 103 4.45 -3.18 18.69
C ASP A 103 3.56 -4.18 19.46
N SER A 104 2.26 -4.17 19.18
CA SER A 104 1.28 -5.04 19.82
C SER A 104 1.23 -6.47 19.29
N LEU A 105 1.76 -6.73 18.09
CA LEU A 105 1.71 -8.06 17.45
C LEU A 105 2.54 -9.10 18.23
N GLU A 106 2.03 -10.31 18.33
CA GLU A 106 2.76 -11.46 18.86
C GLU A 106 3.74 -12.04 17.84
N ASN A 107 3.32 -12.09 16.55
CA ASN A 107 4.15 -12.55 15.44
C ASN A 107 5.15 -11.46 15.02
N LYS A 108 6.42 -11.68 15.28
CA LYS A 108 7.51 -10.77 14.87
C LYS A 108 8.25 -11.22 13.60
N ASN A 109 7.74 -12.23 12.89
CA ASN A 109 8.39 -12.75 11.67
C ASN A 109 7.86 -12.11 10.38
N ILE A 110 6.97 -11.13 10.50
CA ILE A 110 6.42 -10.39 9.37
C ILE A 110 7.51 -9.53 8.73
N THR A 111 7.59 -9.52 7.41
CA THR A 111 8.44 -8.56 6.71
C THR A 111 7.68 -7.26 6.52
N VAL A 112 8.15 -6.20 7.12
CA VAL A 112 7.51 -4.88 7.09
C VAL A 112 8.25 -3.97 6.11
N LEU A 113 7.52 -3.33 5.20
CA LEU A 113 8.02 -2.34 4.25
C LEU A 113 7.35 -0.99 4.52
N LYS A 114 8.11 -0.05 5.06
CA LYS A 114 7.75 1.37 5.12
C LYS A 114 8.25 2.03 3.85
N MET A 115 7.36 2.43 2.96
CA MET A 115 7.73 2.80 1.59
C MET A 115 8.46 4.14 1.53
N THR A 116 8.19 5.07 2.44
CA THR A 116 8.93 6.32 2.56
C THR A 116 10.44 6.13 2.82
N ASP A 117 10.87 4.97 3.33
CA ASP A 117 12.29 4.68 3.57
C ASP A 117 13.09 4.42 2.27
N TYR A 118 12.41 4.23 1.13
CA TYR A 118 13.03 3.82 -0.13
C TYR A 118 13.07 4.92 -1.19
N VAL A 119 12.66 6.14 -0.85
CA VAL A 119 12.69 7.31 -1.74
C VAL A 119 13.23 8.53 -1.02
N SER A 120 13.63 9.55 -1.78
CA SER A 120 14.00 10.84 -1.20
C SER A 120 12.75 11.64 -0.89
N LEU A 121 12.56 12.00 0.38
CA LEU A 121 11.41 12.78 0.79
C LEU A 121 11.57 14.26 0.42
N LEU A 122 10.46 14.86 0.02
CA LEU A 122 10.29 16.29 -0.18
C LEU A 122 9.48 16.86 0.98
N ASN A 123 9.82 18.05 1.42
CA ASN A 123 9.09 18.74 2.48
C ASN A 123 8.02 19.65 1.86
N GLU A 124 6.86 19.67 2.49
CA GLU A 124 5.81 20.62 2.18
C GLU A 124 6.26 22.03 2.54
N LYS A 125 5.98 22.98 1.66
CA LYS A 125 6.18 24.40 1.96
C LYS A 125 4.88 24.98 2.48
N ASN A 126 4.72 25.01 3.77
CA ASN A 126 3.59 25.69 4.37
C ASN A 126 3.99 27.09 4.82
N PRO A 127 3.57 28.16 4.11
CA PRO A 127 3.94 29.54 4.47
C PRO A 127 3.35 29.99 5.82
N ASP A 128 2.33 29.29 6.33
CA ASP A 128 1.62 29.67 7.55
C ASP A 128 2.06 28.86 8.80
N HIS A 129 2.86 27.79 8.62
CA HIS A 129 3.36 26.98 9.74
C HIS A 129 4.79 27.36 10.13
N THR A 130 4.96 27.70 11.38
CA THR A 130 6.27 27.98 12.02
C THR A 130 6.98 26.74 12.58
N ASP A 131 6.29 25.61 12.58
CA ASP A 131 6.79 24.33 13.05
C ASP A 131 7.19 23.51 11.81
N GLY A 132 8.47 23.36 11.62
CA GLY A 132 9.25 22.65 10.61
C GLY A 132 8.50 22.06 9.38
N ASP A 133 9.16 22.11 8.24
CA ASP A 133 8.63 21.50 7.00
C ASP A 133 8.40 20.01 7.22
N GLU A 134 7.13 19.57 7.24
CA GLU A 134 6.78 18.16 7.26
C GLU A 134 7.06 17.51 5.91
N ALA A 135 7.46 16.23 5.94
CA ALA A 135 7.69 15.50 4.71
C ALA A 135 6.35 15.13 4.05
N ASP A 136 6.19 15.50 2.78
CA ASP A 136 5.03 15.09 1.98
C ASP A 136 5.02 13.56 1.84
N GLU A 137 3.91 12.94 2.20
CA GLU A 137 3.76 11.48 2.19
C GLU A 137 3.28 10.92 0.84
N HIS A 138 2.90 11.76 -0.13
CA HIS A 138 2.32 11.35 -1.42
C HIS A 138 3.38 10.90 -2.43
N ILE A 139 4.35 10.12 -1.98
CA ILE A 139 5.53 9.69 -2.72
C ILE A 139 5.22 8.94 -4.01
N TRP A 140 4.08 8.24 -4.07
CA TRP A 140 3.63 7.44 -5.22
C TRP A 140 3.12 8.28 -6.38
N THR A 141 2.90 9.58 -6.19
CA THR A 141 2.49 10.50 -7.26
C THR A 141 3.61 10.83 -8.23
N SER A 142 4.86 10.54 -7.86
CA SER A 142 6.01 10.51 -8.77
C SER A 142 6.09 9.17 -9.49
N VAL A 143 6.10 9.18 -10.82
CA VAL A 143 6.31 7.95 -11.61
C VAL A 143 7.70 7.35 -11.31
N ARG A 144 8.72 8.18 -11.12
CA ARG A 144 10.09 7.74 -10.80
C ARG A 144 10.20 7.10 -9.43
N ASN A 145 9.48 7.63 -8.45
CA ASN A 145 9.36 6.97 -7.15
C ASN A 145 8.61 5.66 -7.28
N ALA A 146 7.46 5.65 -8.00
CA ALA A 146 6.69 4.42 -8.22
C ALA A 146 7.55 3.30 -8.81
N GLU A 147 8.44 3.60 -9.77
CA GLU A 147 9.38 2.60 -10.29
C GLU A 147 10.33 2.05 -9.22
N GLN A 148 10.85 2.90 -8.33
CA GLN A 148 11.75 2.47 -7.25
C GLN A 148 10.99 1.58 -6.26
N LEU A 149 9.76 1.98 -5.90
CA LEU A 149 8.91 1.25 -4.97
C LEU A 149 8.49 -0.11 -5.53
N VAL A 150 8.11 -0.17 -6.82
CA VAL A 150 7.81 -1.42 -7.54
C VAL A 150 9.01 -2.37 -7.53
N LYS A 151 10.21 -1.88 -7.83
CA LYS A 151 11.45 -2.69 -7.78
C LYS A 151 11.69 -3.23 -6.37
N LYS A 152 11.52 -2.39 -5.34
CA LYS A 152 11.70 -2.79 -3.94
C LYS A 152 10.70 -3.88 -3.51
N ILE A 153 9.42 -3.73 -3.85
CA ILE A 153 8.39 -4.73 -3.55
C ILE A 153 8.73 -6.04 -4.28
N SER A 154 9.12 -5.98 -5.55
CA SER A 154 9.50 -7.14 -6.35
C SER A 154 10.68 -7.91 -5.74
N ASP A 155 11.72 -7.20 -5.27
CA ASP A 155 12.88 -7.82 -4.63
C ASP A 155 12.48 -8.62 -3.40
N VAL A 156 11.67 -8.03 -2.52
CA VAL A 156 11.22 -8.67 -1.28
C VAL A 156 10.28 -9.84 -1.53
N VAL A 157 9.32 -9.69 -2.45
CA VAL A 157 8.41 -10.76 -2.83
C VAL A 157 9.18 -11.95 -3.43
N THR A 158 10.15 -11.67 -4.30
CA THR A 158 10.99 -12.67 -4.94
C THR A 158 11.87 -13.41 -3.93
N GLU A 159 12.39 -12.71 -2.93
CA GLU A 159 13.17 -13.32 -1.84
C GLU A 159 12.32 -14.28 -1.00
N LYS A 160 11.09 -13.87 -0.67
CA LYS A 160 10.16 -14.65 0.14
C LYS A 160 9.57 -15.85 -0.60
N ASP A 161 9.32 -15.71 -1.89
CA ASP A 161 8.71 -16.76 -2.73
C ASP A 161 9.55 -17.04 -3.99
N ASN A 162 10.74 -17.51 -3.78
CA ASN A 162 11.71 -17.77 -4.85
C ASN A 162 11.22 -18.80 -5.91
N LYS A 163 10.24 -19.64 -5.57
CA LYS A 163 9.68 -20.61 -6.54
C LYS A 163 8.98 -19.94 -7.71
N ASN A 164 8.41 -18.74 -7.51
CA ASN A 164 7.70 -17.95 -8.51
C ASN A 164 8.53 -16.77 -9.06
N LYS A 165 9.82 -16.68 -8.70
CA LYS A 165 10.75 -15.59 -9.05
C LYS A 165 10.65 -15.15 -10.51
N SER A 166 10.73 -16.10 -11.45
CA SER A 166 10.76 -15.79 -12.87
C SER A 166 9.48 -15.10 -13.36
N GLU A 167 8.33 -15.44 -12.76
CA GLU A 167 7.06 -14.81 -13.08
C GLU A 167 6.99 -13.40 -12.49
N TYR A 168 7.41 -13.23 -11.24
CA TYR A 168 7.47 -11.93 -10.58
C TYR A 168 8.40 -10.95 -11.31
N GLU A 169 9.61 -11.41 -11.69
CA GLU A 169 10.54 -10.59 -12.49
C GLU A 169 9.96 -10.19 -13.86
N ASN A 170 9.28 -11.12 -14.53
CA ASN A 170 8.63 -10.81 -15.80
C ASN A 170 7.50 -9.78 -15.65
N ASN A 171 6.62 -9.98 -14.67
CA ASN A 171 5.53 -9.06 -14.39
C ASN A 171 6.04 -7.68 -13.99
N THR A 172 7.05 -7.63 -13.11
CA THR A 172 7.73 -6.40 -12.70
C THR A 172 8.28 -5.65 -13.90
N ASN A 173 8.99 -6.35 -14.80
CA ASN A 173 9.55 -5.71 -16.01
C ASN A 173 8.46 -5.14 -16.91
N GLN A 174 7.33 -5.84 -17.08
CA GLN A 174 6.21 -5.33 -17.87
C GLN A 174 5.57 -4.10 -17.22
N TYR A 175 5.42 -4.10 -15.90
CA TYR A 175 4.84 -2.97 -15.19
C TYR A 175 5.77 -1.74 -15.23
N LEU A 176 7.08 -1.94 -15.08
CA LEU A 176 8.08 -0.89 -15.21
C LEU A 176 8.12 -0.28 -16.63
N LEU A 177 7.91 -1.09 -17.67
CA LEU A 177 7.78 -0.56 -19.04
C LEU A 177 6.54 0.34 -19.18
N SER A 178 5.43 0.00 -18.54
CA SER A 178 4.22 0.84 -18.55
C SER A 178 4.43 2.15 -17.78
N LEU A 179 5.17 2.13 -16.68
CA LEU A 179 5.54 3.34 -15.93
C LEU A 179 6.50 4.24 -16.75
N ASP A 180 7.50 3.66 -17.40
CA ASP A 180 8.43 4.39 -18.30
C ASP A 180 7.68 5.04 -19.48
N GLU A 181 6.67 4.37 -20.04
CA GLU A 181 5.80 4.95 -21.07
C GLU A 181 4.98 6.12 -20.52
N LEU A 182 4.42 5.98 -19.33
CA LEU A 182 3.69 7.04 -18.65
C LEU A 182 4.58 8.26 -18.35
N ASP A 183 5.82 8.05 -17.84
CA ASP A 183 6.78 9.15 -17.61
C ASP A 183 7.11 9.91 -18.90
N LYS A 184 7.25 9.19 -20.03
CA LYS A 184 7.44 9.81 -21.35
C LYS A 184 6.23 10.62 -21.79
N GLU A 185 5.01 10.09 -21.62
CA GLU A 185 3.79 10.82 -21.95
C GLU A 185 3.67 12.11 -21.15
N PHE A 186 3.91 12.07 -19.84
CA PHE A 186 3.93 13.28 -19.01
C PHE A 186 5.04 14.26 -19.45
N THR A 187 6.23 13.75 -19.71
CA THR A 187 7.35 14.55 -20.20
C THR A 187 6.99 15.26 -21.53
N ASP A 188 6.35 14.57 -22.46
CA ASP A 188 5.94 15.15 -23.74
C ASP A 188 4.86 16.22 -23.56
N VAL A 189 3.87 15.99 -22.69
CA VAL A 189 2.85 17.00 -22.36
C VAL A 189 3.51 18.24 -21.75
N VAL A 190 4.41 18.06 -20.79
CA VAL A 190 5.09 19.17 -20.10
C VAL A 190 6.02 19.94 -21.06
N ASN A 191 6.75 19.26 -21.94
CA ASN A 191 7.60 19.92 -22.94
C ASN A 191 6.79 20.80 -23.93
N ASN A 192 5.54 20.44 -24.16
CA ASN A 192 4.61 21.19 -25.03
C ASN A 192 3.67 22.11 -24.26
N LYS A 193 3.90 22.32 -22.96
CA LYS A 193 3.04 23.15 -22.12
C LYS A 193 2.94 24.59 -22.59
N LYS A 194 1.76 25.17 -22.47
CA LYS A 194 1.52 26.60 -22.72
C LYS A 194 1.67 27.45 -21.45
N ARG A 195 1.63 26.81 -20.30
CA ARG A 195 1.77 27.39 -18.97
C ARG A 195 2.60 26.44 -18.13
N ASP A 196 3.33 26.96 -17.17
CA ASP A 196 4.19 26.20 -16.26
C ASP A 196 3.61 26.12 -14.84
N THR A 197 2.48 26.80 -14.58
CA THR A 197 1.84 26.83 -13.27
C THR A 197 0.47 26.17 -13.34
N VAL A 198 0.23 25.25 -12.39
CA VAL A 198 -1.05 24.57 -12.17
C VAL A 198 -1.68 25.12 -10.90
N VAL A 199 -2.99 25.34 -10.89
CA VAL A 199 -3.71 25.88 -9.72
C VAL A 199 -4.69 24.84 -9.17
N PHE A 200 -4.59 24.59 -7.88
CA PHE A 200 -5.49 23.73 -7.10
C PHE A 200 -6.31 24.58 -6.14
N GLY A 201 -7.62 24.50 -6.26
CA GLY A 201 -8.56 25.16 -5.35
C GLY A 201 -8.85 24.38 -4.09
N ASP A 202 -8.12 23.31 -3.85
CA ASP A 202 -8.31 22.32 -2.81
C ASP A 202 -6.95 21.85 -2.29
N ARG A 203 -6.88 20.64 -1.70
CA ARG A 203 -5.69 19.93 -1.27
C ARG A 203 -4.71 19.71 -2.40
N PHE A 204 -3.44 19.55 -2.06
CA PHE A 204 -2.39 19.43 -3.06
C PHE A 204 -1.46 18.23 -2.77
N PRO A 205 -1.80 17.01 -3.21
CA PRO A 205 -0.98 15.81 -3.00
C PRO A 205 0.03 15.57 -4.13
N PHE A 206 0.37 16.56 -4.95
CA PHE A 206 1.15 16.36 -6.19
C PHE A 206 2.55 16.98 -6.13
N LEU A 207 3.14 17.20 -4.94
CA LEU A 207 4.43 17.84 -4.78
C LEU A 207 5.54 17.10 -5.56
N TYR A 208 5.58 15.78 -5.47
CA TYR A 208 6.56 14.96 -6.19
C TYR A 208 6.37 15.04 -7.71
N PHE A 209 5.13 14.97 -8.19
CA PHE A 209 4.82 15.11 -9.61
C PHE A 209 5.28 16.48 -10.16
N MET A 210 4.92 17.57 -9.47
CA MET A 210 5.34 18.92 -9.88
C MET A 210 6.85 19.07 -9.90
N THR A 211 7.54 18.50 -8.92
CA THR A 211 9.00 18.53 -8.81
C THR A 211 9.65 17.74 -9.95
N ASP A 212 9.16 16.55 -10.26
CA ASP A 212 9.71 15.67 -11.31
C ASP A 212 9.67 16.31 -12.68
N TYR A 213 8.60 17.06 -12.98
CA TYR A 213 8.41 17.68 -14.29
C TYR A 213 8.70 19.18 -14.32
N GLY A 214 9.23 19.76 -13.25
CA GLY A 214 9.59 21.18 -13.18
C GLY A 214 8.39 22.11 -13.40
N LEU A 215 7.25 21.75 -12.83
CA LEU A 215 6.03 22.56 -12.84
C LEU A 215 5.92 23.39 -11.57
N ASN A 216 5.40 24.60 -11.71
CA ASN A 216 5.00 25.42 -10.57
C ASN A 216 3.55 25.11 -10.18
N TYR A 217 3.21 25.43 -8.95
CA TYR A 217 1.84 25.27 -8.48
C TYR A 217 1.43 26.37 -7.52
N GLU A 218 0.13 26.62 -7.48
CA GLU A 218 -0.57 27.39 -6.45
C GLU A 218 -1.67 26.51 -5.89
N CYS A 219 -1.85 26.48 -4.58
CA CYS A 219 -2.86 25.64 -3.94
C CYS A 219 -3.54 26.35 -2.77
N ALA A 220 -4.73 25.85 -2.41
CA ALA A 220 -5.46 26.32 -1.25
C ALA A 220 -4.84 25.78 0.04
N PHE A 221 -4.37 24.53 0.00
CA PHE A 221 -3.68 23.87 1.11
C PHE A 221 -2.45 23.13 0.61
N PRO A 222 -1.32 23.22 1.29
CA PRO A 222 -0.23 22.29 1.10
C PRO A 222 -0.66 20.92 1.65
N GLY A 223 -0.24 19.85 0.98
CA GLY A 223 -0.53 18.48 1.42
C GLY A 223 -2.01 18.10 1.45
N CYS A 224 -2.33 17.19 2.33
CA CYS A 224 -3.69 16.67 2.53
C CYS A 224 -4.30 17.01 3.89
N SER A 225 -3.81 18.03 4.58
CA SER A 225 -4.38 18.45 5.87
C SER A 225 -5.89 18.53 5.79
N SER A 226 -6.59 17.63 6.47
CA SER A 226 -8.04 17.53 6.44
C SER A 226 -8.74 18.50 7.37
N GLU A 227 -7.99 19.16 8.23
CA GLU A 227 -8.54 19.87 9.39
C GLU A 227 -8.70 21.37 9.19
N THR A 228 -8.17 21.94 8.11
CA THR A 228 -8.21 23.40 7.91
C THR A 228 -8.92 23.78 6.62
N GLU A 229 -9.99 24.60 6.76
CA GLU A 229 -10.47 25.36 5.61
C GLU A 229 -9.47 26.48 5.29
N PRO A 230 -9.24 26.80 3.98
CA PRO A 230 -8.32 27.87 3.61
C PRO A 230 -8.78 29.19 4.23
N SER A 231 -7.83 29.96 4.71
CA SER A 231 -8.10 31.29 5.20
C SER A 231 -8.69 32.17 4.08
N LEU A 232 -9.49 33.16 4.42
CA LEU A 232 -10.03 34.11 3.44
C LEU A 232 -8.90 34.81 2.65
N GLU A 233 -7.74 34.97 3.26
CA GLU A 233 -6.55 35.53 2.62
C GLU A 233 -6.04 34.62 1.50
N VAL A 234 -5.90 33.31 1.76
CA VAL A 234 -5.46 32.30 0.78
C VAL A 234 -6.45 32.22 -0.38
N VAL A 235 -7.76 32.16 -0.09
CA VAL A 235 -8.80 32.14 -1.13
C VAL A 235 -8.74 33.39 -1.99
N THR A 236 -8.59 34.57 -1.37
CA THR A 236 -8.51 35.84 -2.11
C THR A 236 -7.27 35.89 -2.99
N ARG A 237 -6.10 35.46 -2.47
CA ARG A 237 -4.85 35.33 -3.20
C ARG A 237 -5.00 34.44 -4.44
N LEU A 238 -5.61 33.28 -4.28
CA LEU A 238 -5.82 32.35 -5.42
C LEU A 238 -6.78 32.93 -6.47
N ILE A 239 -7.86 33.59 -6.05
CA ILE A 239 -8.79 34.25 -6.98
C ILE A 239 -8.06 35.33 -7.78
N ASP A 240 -7.26 36.16 -7.12
CA ASP A 240 -6.47 37.20 -7.75
C ASP A 240 -5.44 36.61 -8.69
N TYR A 241 -4.73 35.55 -8.27
CA TYR A 241 -3.75 34.84 -9.11
C TYR A 241 -4.40 34.28 -10.39
N VAL A 242 -5.53 33.60 -10.27
CA VAL A 242 -6.28 33.01 -11.40
C VAL A 242 -6.72 34.10 -12.38
N ARG A 243 -7.26 35.22 -11.88
CA ARG A 243 -7.71 36.35 -12.68
C ARG A 243 -6.54 37.04 -13.40
N ASP A 244 -5.49 37.38 -12.66
CA ASP A 244 -4.39 38.23 -13.18
C ASP A 244 -3.50 37.45 -14.16
N ASN A 245 -3.41 36.13 -14.03
CA ASN A 245 -2.67 35.24 -14.92
C ASN A 245 -3.56 34.58 -16.00
N ASN A 246 -4.84 34.91 -16.06
CA ASN A 246 -5.79 34.31 -16.99
C ASN A 246 -5.75 32.76 -16.97
N ILE A 247 -5.73 32.16 -15.79
CA ILE A 247 -5.71 30.70 -15.61
C ILE A 247 -7.08 30.13 -16.04
N PRO A 248 -7.14 29.23 -17.03
CA PRO A 248 -8.41 28.75 -17.58
C PRO A 248 -9.06 27.61 -16.78
N VAL A 249 -8.29 26.95 -15.93
CA VAL A 249 -8.72 25.75 -15.18
C VAL A 249 -8.12 25.80 -13.78
N VAL A 250 -8.94 25.53 -12.79
CA VAL A 250 -8.53 25.25 -11.41
C VAL A 250 -8.91 23.80 -11.12
N PHE A 251 -7.96 23.03 -10.62
CA PHE A 251 -8.18 21.64 -10.24
C PHE A 251 -8.74 21.55 -8.82
N HIS A 252 -9.50 20.49 -8.57
CA HIS A 252 -9.92 20.07 -7.23
C HIS A 252 -9.94 18.55 -7.16
N LEU A 253 -9.80 17.98 -5.97
CA LEU A 253 -9.86 16.55 -5.68
C LEU A 253 -11.26 16.12 -5.27
#